data_dbf30fecf4952140aa4b79e5f6101d99
#
_entry.id   dbf30fecf4952140aa4b79e5f6101d99
#
_cell.length_a   1.000
_cell.length_b   1.000
_cell.length_c   1.000
_cell.angle_alpha   90.00
_cell.angle_beta   90.00
_cell.angle_gamma   90.00
#
_symmetry.space_group_name_H-M   'P 1'
#
loop_
_entity.id
_entity.type
_entity.pdbx_description
1 polymer ?
#
loop_
_entity_poly.entity_id
_entity_poly.type
_entity_poly.pdbx_seq_one_letter_code
_entity_poly.pdbx_strand_id
1 'polypeptide(L)'
;MFNFKQSVSSQPTPASRAANLGKTSSILALSLVIGLAACKKPPEKTDDVRPVRTVTAALESAEFQTEFPGEIRARIESRLGFRVPGKIIARKVDVGTVVKKGQILMQLDPQDLLLGQAQAKAALMAAESNRDLAKAEFKRYQELREKNFVAQAVLDAKETAYKAALASYEQAKAGLSNQSNQTSYSSLVSDVDGVVTGIDAEIGQVVAAGSPVVRVAKTGDMDMVVGIPEDRINSVRQMKDLKVRLWANKDEVIVAKLRELSPIADPVTRTFTAKLALPTNLKDVKLGMTATASFGMKNEHAMVKLPLTSLFQEKNNSSVWVVENDVVRLAPVTVASTVGEEVLIATGVTPGQKIVTAGVNLLKPGQKVTILGSDVKASAAASVSATGVSK
;
A
#
# COMPACT_ATOMS: atom_id res chain seq x y z
N MET A 1 23.03 -43.82 -12.05
CA MET A 1 22.83 -45.14 -11.44
C MET A 1 21.40 -45.22 -10.98
N PHE A 2 20.75 -46.17 -11.54
CA PHE A 2 19.48 -46.86 -11.40
C PHE A 2 18.45 -46.53 -12.47
N ASN A 3 18.49 -47.41 -13.42
CA ASN A 3 17.60 -47.79 -14.51
C ASN A 3 16.47 -48.68 -13.95
N PHE A 4 15.24 -48.59 -14.51
CA PHE A 4 14.30 -49.70 -14.69
C PHE A 4 13.20 -49.16 -15.62
N LYS A 5 13.22 -49.44 -16.89
CA LYS A 5 12.82 -50.59 -17.77
C LYS A 5 11.36 -51.01 -17.57
N GLN A 6 10.58 -50.64 -18.59
CA GLN A 6 9.72 -51.44 -19.52
C GLN A 6 8.96 -52.64 -18.94
N SER A 7 7.65 -52.67 -19.21
CA SER A 7 7.07 -53.85 -19.87
C SER A 7 5.77 -53.55 -20.62
N VAL A 8 5.78 -53.94 -21.81
CA VAL A 8 4.85 -54.19 -22.89
C VAL A 8 4.11 -55.51 -22.65
N SER A 9 2.81 -55.62 -22.99
CA SER A 9 2.19 -56.80 -23.61
C SER A 9 0.72 -56.47 -23.91
N SER A 10 0.32 -56.36 -25.12
CA SER A 10 0.01 -57.36 -26.17
C SER A 10 -1.45 -57.81 -26.16
N GLN A 11 -2.12 -57.47 -27.26
CA GLN A 11 -3.41 -58.04 -27.73
C GLN A 11 -3.35 -59.55 -27.87
N PRO A 12 -4.50 -60.26 -28.04
CA PRO A 12 -4.90 -60.58 -29.41
C PRO A 12 -6.45 -60.68 -29.64
N THR A 13 -6.82 -60.44 -30.90
CA THR A 13 -7.93 -61.06 -31.61
C THR A 13 -7.50 -62.48 -32.04
N PRO A 14 -8.37 -63.51 -32.45
CA PRO A 14 -9.31 -63.38 -33.57
C PRO A 14 -10.53 -64.36 -33.63
N ALA A 15 -11.34 -64.18 -34.70
CA ALA A 15 -11.98 -65.13 -35.60
C ALA A 15 -13.22 -65.94 -35.18
N SER A 16 -14.27 -65.76 -35.88
CA SER A 16 -14.89 -66.46 -37.01
C SER A 16 -15.78 -67.66 -36.71
N ARG A 17 -16.92 -67.64 -37.31
CA ARG A 17 -17.66 -68.69 -38.11
C ARG A 17 -19.15 -68.46 -37.95
N ALA A 18 -19.86 -68.07 -38.95
CA ALA A 18 -20.31 -68.74 -40.15
C ALA A 18 -21.50 -69.72 -39.88
N ALA A 19 -22.54 -69.38 -40.60
CA ALA A 19 -23.48 -70.25 -41.32
C ALA A 19 -24.59 -70.99 -40.58
N ASN A 20 -25.82 -70.75 -40.99
CA ASN A 20 -26.68 -71.56 -41.85
C ASN A 20 -28.14 -71.03 -41.74
N LEU A 21 -28.75 -70.65 -42.79
CA LEU A 21 -29.52 -71.33 -43.87
C LEU A 21 -30.79 -72.03 -43.42
N GLY A 22 -31.90 -71.68 -44.01
CA GLY A 22 -33.15 -72.47 -44.05
C GLY A 22 -34.38 -71.56 -44.07
N LYS A 23 -34.81 -71.16 -45.29
CA LYS A 23 -35.96 -71.62 -46.03
C LYS A 23 -37.23 -71.77 -45.25
N THR A 24 -38.26 -71.04 -45.61
CA THR A 24 -39.36 -71.35 -46.59
C THR A 24 -40.36 -70.19 -46.48
N SER A 25 -40.68 -69.50 -47.49
CA SER A 25 -41.67 -69.74 -48.59
C SER A 25 -43.14 -69.63 -48.20
N SER A 26 -43.82 -68.69 -48.87
CA SER A 26 -45.21 -68.65 -49.34
C SER A 26 -46.34 -68.38 -48.36
N ILE A 27 -47.07 -67.39 -48.66
CA ILE A 27 -48.44 -67.27 -49.13
C ILE A 27 -48.81 -65.80 -49.06
N LEU A 28 -48.87 -65.08 -50.07
CA LEU A 28 -49.78 -64.74 -51.14
C LEU A 28 -51.14 -64.25 -50.66
N ALA A 29 -51.34 -63.05 -51.04
CA ALA A 29 -52.61 -62.52 -51.54
C ALA A 29 -53.62 -61.89 -50.57
N LEU A 30 -53.98 -60.77 -51.05
CA LEU A 30 -55.35 -60.17 -50.93
C LEU A 30 -55.66 -59.32 -49.72
N SER A 31 -55.51 -58.07 -49.87
CA SER A 31 -56.62 -57.12 -49.71
C SER A 31 -56.15 -55.70 -50.12
N LEU A 32 -56.47 -55.44 -51.35
CA LEU A 32 -56.62 -54.12 -51.94
C LEU A 32 -57.82 -53.46 -51.28
N VAL A 33 -57.77 -52.17 -51.15
CA VAL A 33 -58.89 -51.22 -50.99
C VAL A 33 -59.11 -50.65 -49.56
N ILE A 34 -59.11 -49.36 -49.61
CA ILE A 34 -59.66 -48.39 -48.65
C ILE A 34 -58.56 -47.70 -47.78
N GLY A 35 -58.34 -46.50 -48.19
CA GLY A 35 -57.69 -45.56 -47.31
C GLY A 35 -57.26 -44.31 -47.98
N LEU A 36 -58.04 -43.71 -48.84
CA LEU A 36 -57.92 -42.30 -49.14
C LEU A 36 -58.15 -41.50 -47.87
N ALA A 37 -57.38 -40.46 -47.76
CA ALA A 37 -57.59 -39.29 -46.86
C ALA A 37 -57.03 -39.41 -45.47
N ALA A 38 -55.75 -39.05 -45.34
CA ALA A 38 -55.29 -38.21 -44.25
C ALA A 38 -54.08 -37.42 -44.70
N CYS A 39 -54.27 -36.41 -45.53
CA CYS A 39 -53.41 -35.24 -45.55
C CYS A 39 -53.65 -34.58 -44.20
N LYS A 40 -52.91 -35.01 -43.16
CA LYS A 40 -52.66 -34.17 -42.02
C LYS A 40 -51.72 -33.04 -42.49
N LYS A 41 -52.31 -31.81 -42.57
CA LYS A 41 -51.55 -30.56 -42.55
C LYS A 41 -50.45 -30.70 -41.52
N PRO A 42 -49.18 -30.38 -41.84
CA PRO A 42 -48.17 -30.25 -40.80
C PRO A 42 -48.72 -29.31 -39.71
N PRO A 43 -48.52 -29.64 -38.43
CA PRO A 43 -48.95 -28.71 -37.39
C PRO A 43 -48.26 -27.38 -37.69
N GLU A 44 -49.08 -26.34 -37.78
CA GLU A 44 -48.62 -24.95 -37.76
C GLU A 44 -47.60 -24.85 -36.65
N LYS A 45 -46.38 -24.50 -36.97
CA LYS A 45 -45.36 -24.21 -35.95
C LYS A 45 -45.95 -23.10 -35.09
N THR A 46 -46.54 -23.47 -33.98
CA THR A 46 -46.84 -22.53 -32.91
C THR A 46 -45.51 -21.87 -32.59
N ASP A 47 -45.40 -20.61 -32.94
CA ASP A 47 -44.27 -19.79 -32.53
C ASP A 47 -44.14 -19.98 -31.02
N ASP A 48 -43.06 -20.67 -30.60
CA ASP A 48 -42.78 -20.93 -29.18
C ASP A 48 -42.38 -19.58 -28.53
N VAL A 49 -43.44 -18.85 -28.09
CA VAL A 49 -43.26 -17.54 -27.47
C VAL A 49 -42.76 -17.76 -26.07
N ARG A 50 -41.49 -17.44 -25.84
CA ARG A 50 -40.84 -17.64 -24.54
C ARG A 50 -40.93 -16.42 -23.64
N PRO A 51 -41.26 -16.58 -22.36
CA PRO A 51 -41.16 -15.50 -21.39
C PRO A 51 -39.68 -15.21 -21.06
N VAL A 52 -39.29 -13.94 -21.15
CA VAL A 52 -37.93 -13.46 -20.84
C VAL A 52 -37.98 -12.28 -19.88
N ARG A 53 -36.97 -12.16 -19.03
CA ARG A 53 -36.73 -10.94 -18.25
C ARG A 53 -35.76 -10.05 -19.00
N THR A 54 -36.02 -8.76 -19.00
CA THR A 54 -35.16 -7.77 -19.67
C THR A 54 -34.73 -6.67 -18.73
N VAL A 55 -33.59 -6.06 -19.02
CA VAL A 55 -33.14 -4.82 -18.43
C VAL A 55 -32.92 -3.81 -19.55
N THR A 56 -33.23 -2.55 -19.30
CA THR A 56 -32.93 -1.46 -20.24
C THR A 56 -31.47 -1.06 -20.10
N ALA A 57 -30.74 -1.10 -21.20
CA ALA A 57 -29.33 -0.67 -21.25
C ALA A 57 -29.22 0.82 -20.91
N ALA A 58 -28.56 1.14 -19.80
CA ALA A 58 -28.25 2.48 -19.36
C ALA A 58 -26.75 2.75 -19.44
N LEU A 59 -26.39 3.98 -19.87
CA LEU A 59 -25.01 4.42 -19.77
C LEU A 59 -24.70 4.74 -18.30
N GLU A 60 -23.74 4.06 -17.75
CA GLU A 60 -23.14 4.41 -16.46
C GLU A 60 -21.68 4.77 -16.68
N SER A 61 -21.22 5.84 -16.02
CA SER A 61 -19.81 6.08 -15.89
C SER A 61 -19.24 5.05 -14.91
N ALA A 62 -18.58 4.04 -15.42
CA ALA A 62 -17.95 3.05 -14.58
C ALA A 62 -16.74 3.68 -13.87
N GLU A 63 -16.86 3.95 -12.58
CA GLU A 63 -15.71 4.21 -11.73
C GLU A 63 -15.06 2.85 -11.40
N PHE A 64 -13.93 2.56 -12.03
CA PHE A 64 -13.10 1.44 -11.59
C PHE A 64 -12.38 1.87 -10.33
N GLN A 65 -12.86 1.42 -9.19
CA GLN A 65 -12.14 1.60 -7.93
C GLN A 65 -11.23 0.39 -7.72
N THR A 66 -9.93 0.64 -7.78
CA THR A 66 -8.94 -0.34 -7.34
C THR A 66 -8.54 0.00 -5.92
N GLU A 67 -8.59 -0.97 -5.03
CA GLU A 67 -8.29 -0.80 -3.61
C GLU A 67 -6.94 -1.44 -3.28
N PHE A 68 -6.11 -0.71 -2.53
CA PHE A 68 -4.83 -1.20 -2.05
C PHE A 68 -4.77 -1.05 -0.53
N PRO A 69 -4.46 -2.13 0.19
CA PRO A 69 -4.25 -2.06 1.63
C PRO A 69 -2.93 -1.37 1.96
N GLY A 70 -2.90 -0.66 3.07
CA GLY A 70 -1.72 0.01 3.57
C GLY A 70 -1.80 0.27 5.06
N GLU A 71 -0.78 0.91 5.59
CA GLU A 71 -0.60 1.19 7.00
C GLU A 71 -0.42 2.69 7.25
N ILE A 72 -1.00 3.20 8.33
CA ILE A 72 -0.81 4.58 8.77
C ILE A 72 0.50 4.69 9.53
N ARG A 73 1.39 5.54 9.07
CA ARG A 73 2.69 5.80 9.70
C ARG A 73 2.89 7.29 9.95
N ALA A 74 3.72 7.61 10.95
CA ALA A 74 4.18 8.98 11.09
C ALA A 74 5.02 9.37 9.86
N ARG A 75 4.87 10.62 9.42
CA ARG A 75 5.68 11.16 8.31
C ARG A 75 7.17 11.11 8.62
N ILE A 76 7.53 11.38 9.88
CA ILE A 76 8.91 11.38 10.36
C ILE A 76 8.98 10.45 11.56
N GLU A 77 9.86 9.47 11.49
CA GLU A 77 10.24 8.60 12.60
C GLU A 77 11.74 8.76 12.84
N SER A 78 12.10 9.32 14.01
CA SER A 78 13.47 9.47 14.45
C SER A 78 13.97 8.16 15.08
N ARG A 79 15.07 7.63 14.57
CA ARG A 79 15.78 6.50 15.15
C ARG A 79 16.96 7.05 15.97
N LEU A 80 16.75 7.17 17.27
CA LEU A 80 17.67 7.83 18.17
C LEU A 80 18.70 6.85 18.73
N GLY A 81 19.96 7.25 18.71
CA GLY A 81 21.09 6.51 19.27
C GLY A 81 22.03 7.44 20.03
N PHE A 82 22.84 6.87 20.92
CA PHE A 82 23.85 7.63 21.63
C PHE A 82 25.01 8.02 20.69
N ARG A 83 25.60 9.19 20.94
CA ARG A 83 26.75 9.68 20.18
C ARG A 83 28.08 9.18 20.72
N VAL A 84 28.06 8.58 21.93
CA VAL A 84 29.20 7.95 22.60
C VAL A 84 28.83 6.52 22.98
N PRO A 85 29.78 5.59 23.02
CA PRO A 85 29.52 4.23 23.49
C PRO A 85 29.42 4.19 25.02
N GLY A 86 28.71 3.19 25.55
CA GLY A 86 28.61 3.01 26.99
C GLY A 86 27.52 2.00 27.39
N LYS A 87 27.42 1.72 28.68
CA LYS A 87 26.40 0.86 29.28
C LYS A 87 25.17 1.69 29.64
N ILE A 88 23.97 1.23 29.23
CA ILE A 88 22.70 1.86 29.61
C ILE A 88 22.43 1.58 31.10
N ILE A 89 22.29 2.63 31.89
CA ILE A 89 21.98 2.53 33.32
C ILE A 89 20.55 2.93 33.67
N ALA A 90 19.89 3.71 32.80
CA ALA A 90 18.52 4.14 33.06
C ALA A 90 17.74 4.30 31.77
N ARG A 91 16.45 3.93 31.81
CA ARG A 91 15.44 4.15 30.80
C ARG A 91 14.27 4.91 31.45
N LYS A 92 13.92 6.07 30.90
CA LYS A 92 12.91 6.97 31.46
C LYS A 92 11.60 7.00 30.67
N VAL A 93 11.50 6.19 29.62
CA VAL A 93 10.35 6.12 28.73
C VAL A 93 10.02 4.68 28.37
N ASP A 94 8.75 4.42 28.09
CA ASP A 94 8.22 3.16 27.57
C ASP A 94 7.58 3.37 26.20
N VAL A 95 7.33 2.29 25.47
CA VAL A 95 6.60 2.34 24.20
C VAL A 95 5.21 2.93 24.46
N GLY A 96 4.79 3.88 23.61
CA GLY A 96 3.54 4.64 23.77
C GLY A 96 3.67 5.92 24.63
N THR A 97 4.83 6.17 25.26
CA THR A 97 5.05 7.42 26.03
C THR A 97 5.11 8.62 25.11
N VAL A 98 4.36 9.67 25.43
CA VAL A 98 4.46 10.97 24.75
C VAL A 98 5.68 11.71 25.28
N VAL A 99 6.53 12.19 24.39
CA VAL A 99 7.79 12.87 24.72
C VAL A 99 7.86 14.24 24.05
N LYS A 100 8.59 15.15 24.70
CA LYS A 100 8.88 16.48 24.18
C LYS A 100 10.33 16.58 23.69
N LYS A 101 10.58 17.45 22.73
CA LYS A 101 11.93 17.78 22.29
C LYS A 101 12.81 18.18 23.47
N GLY A 102 13.99 17.59 23.57
CA GLY A 102 14.94 17.79 24.69
C GLY A 102 14.68 16.94 25.92
N GLN A 103 13.58 16.18 25.97
CA GLN A 103 13.29 15.25 27.08
C GLN A 103 14.29 14.08 27.07
N ILE A 104 14.84 13.74 28.24
CA ILE A 104 15.76 12.61 28.39
C ILE A 104 14.97 11.31 28.28
N LEU A 105 15.41 10.43 27.37
CA LEU A 105 14.81 9.12 27.12
C LEU A 105 15.57 8.00 27.82
N MET A 106 16.91 7.99 27.69
CA MET A 106 17.80 7.00 28.28
C MET A 106 19.10 7.65 28.75
N GLN A 107 19.84 6.96 29.63
CA GLN A 107 21.14 7.42 30.13
C GLN A 107 22.18 6.29 30.09
N LEU A 108 23.37 6.63 29.64
CA LEU A 108 24.57 5.79 29.80
C LEU A 108 25.23 6.06 31.15
N ASP A 109 26.08 5.15 31.58
CA ASP A 109 26.99 5.36 32.70
C ASP A 109 27.98 6.48 32.36
N PRO A 110 27.97 7.62 33.08
CA PRO A 110 28.80 8.77 32.75
C PRO A 110 30.14 8.74 33.46
N GLN A 111 30.47 7.75 34.31
CA GLN A 111 31.60 7.80 35.23
C GLN A 111 32.93 8.09 34.51
N ASP A 112 33.26 7.32 33.48
CA ASP A 112 34.51 7.49 32.72
C ASP A 112 34.56 8.84 32.00
N LEU A 113 33.43 9.30 31.49
CA LEU A 113 33.30 10.59 30.79
C LEU A 113 33.46 11.77 31.76
N LEU A 114 32.94 11.64 32.99
CA LEU A 114 33.10 12.64 34.06
C LEU A 114 34.55 12.72 34.52
N LEU A 115 35.27 11.58 34.64
CA LEU A 115 36.69 11.56 34.97
C LEU A 115 37.51 12.25 33.86
N GLY A 116 37.25 11.96 32.60
CA GLY A 116 37.88 12.64 31.47
C GLY A 116 37.60 14.14 31.45
N GLN A 117 36.39 14.57 31.78
CA GLN A 117 36.05 16.00 31.91
C GLN A 117 36.79 16.66 33.08
N ALA A 118 36.94 15.99 34.23
CA ALA A 118 37.71 16.49 35.36
C ALA A 118 39.20 16.65 35.01
N GLN A 119 39.78 15.67 34.30
CA GLN A 119 41.14 15.75 33.80
C GLN A 119 41.36 16.94 32.85
N ALA A 120 40.44 17.13 31.87
CA ALA A 120 40.50 18.26 30.94
C ALA A 120 40.37 19.62 31.66
N LYS A 121 39.53 19.70 32.70
CA LYS A 121 39.40 20.88 33.54
C LYS A 121 40.67 21.21 34.29
N ALA A 122 41.33 20.21 34.87
CA ALA A 122 42.65 20.41 35.53
C ALA A 122 43.72 20.89 34.56
N ALA A 123 43.77 20.34 33.34
CA ALA A 123 44.69 20.78 32.30
C ALA A 123 44.41 22.24 31.89
N LEU A 124 43.15 22.66 31.78
CA LEU A 124 42.79 24.05 31.51
C LEU A 124 43.28 24.98 32.63
N MET A 125 43.07 24.61 33.91
CA MET A 125 43.54 25.44 35.06
C MET A 125 45.07 25.61 35.08
N ALA A 126 45.84 24.56 34.73
CA ALA A 126 47.30 24.63 34.62
C ALA A 126 47.72 25.55 33.46
N ALA A 127 47.10 25.43 32.28
CA ALA A 127 47.39 26.28 31.13
C ALA A 127 46.99 27.74 31.38
N GLU A 128 45.91 27.98 32.11
CA GLU A 128 45.48 29.32 32.52
C GLU A 128 46.52 29.98 33.42
N SER A 129 46.98 29.28 34.46
CA SER A 129 48.02 29.77 35.36
C SER A 129 49.31 30.11 34.62
N ASN A 130 49.73 29.26 33.66
CA ASN A 130 50.92 29.51 32.83
C ASN A 130 50.74 30.74 31.93
N ARG A 131 49.57 30.92 31.32
CA ARG A 131 49.23 32.09 30.50
C ARG A 131 49.29 33.37 31.35
N ASP A 132 48.73 33.36 32.55
CA ASP A 132 48.67 34.52 33.42
C ASP A 132 50.08 34.92 33.94
N LEU A 133 50.92 33.93 34.25
CA LEU A 133 52.31 34.17 34.58
C LEU A 133 53.07 34.80 33.40
N ALA A 134 53.00 34.21 32.20
CA ALA A 134 53.68 34.73 31.01
C ALA A 134 53.18 36.14 30.64
N LYS A 135 51.84 36.39 30.79
CA LYS A 135 51.23 37.71 30.60
C LYS A 135 51.78 38.75 31.57
N ALA A 136 51.86 38.39 32.84
CA ALA A 136 52.43 39.30 33.88
C ALA A 136 53.90 39.61 33.63
N GLU A 137 54.67 38.59 33.22
CA GLU A 137 56.07 38.81 32.84
C GLU A 137 56.23 39.72 31.61
N PHE A 138 55.46 39.42 30.53
CA PHE A 138 55.46 40.25 29.32
C PHE A 138 55.13 41.70 29.64
N LYS A 139 54.09 41.98 30.43
CA LYS A 139 53.73 43.32 30.85
C LYS A 139 54.85 44.00 31.65
N ARG A 140 55.45 43.29 32.58
CA ARG A 140 56.57 43.82 33.39
C ARG A 140 57.75 44.19 32.48
N TYR A 141 58.16 43.35 31.55
CA TYR A 141 59.26 43.61 30.63
C TYR A 141 58.90 44.71 29.62
N GLN A 142 57.64 44.88 29.24
CA GLN A 142 57.18 46.01 28.43
C GLN A 142 57.40 47.33 29.17
N GLU A 143 57.06 47.45 30.46
CA GLU A 143 57.27 48.62 31.30
C GLU A 143 58.76 48.92 31.52
N LEU A 144 59.60 47.88 31.66
CA LEU A 144 61.10 48.04 31.76
C LEU A 144 61.68 48.48 30.44
N ARG A 145 61.18 48.07 29.31
CA ARG A 145 61.65 48.48 27.98
C ARG A 145 61.32 49.94 27.69
N GLU A 146 60.12 50.39 28.06
CA GLU A 146 59.78 51.84 27.98
C GLU A 146 60.74 52.73 28.72
N LYS A 147 61.30 52.21 29.80
CA LYS A 147 62.36 52.89 30.59
C LYS A 147 63.78 52.59 30.10
N ASN A 148 63.96 51.87 28.97
CA ASN A 148 65.24 51.45 28.40
C ASN A 148 66.13 50.56 29.31
N PHE A 149 65.57 49.84 30.26
CA PHE A 149 66.27 48.93 31.17
C PHE A 149 66.53 47.54 30.58
N VAL A 150 65.88 47.16 29.48
CA VAL A 150 66.10 45.89 28.84
C VAL A 150 66.23 46.03 27.33
N ALA A 151 66.93 45.06 26.69
CA ALA A 151 67.07 44.98 25.23
C ALA A 151 65.75 44.57 24.55
N GLN A 152 65.52 45.00 23.31
CA GLN A 152 64.33 44.64 22.50
C GLN A 152 64.18 43.13 22.37
N ALA A 153 65.28 42.41 22.12
CA ALA A 153 65.26 40.94 21.97
C ALA A 153 64.67 40.19 23.22
N VAL A 154 64.89 40.77 24.43
CA VAL A 154 64.30 40.17 25.66
C VAL A 154 62.83 40.41 25.73
N LEU A 155 62.30 41.57 25.32
CA LEU A 155 60.89 41.83 25.23
C LEU A 155 60.25 40.93 24.21
N ASP A 156 60.81 40.78 23.01
CA ASP A 156 60.29 39.90 21.94
C ASP A 156 60.26 38.44 22.40
N ALA A 157 61.25 37.98 23.18
CA ALA A 157 61.22 36.63 23.77
C ALA A 157 60.07 36.45 24.76
N LYS A 158 59.79 37.49 25.61
CA LYS A 158 58.66 37.44 26.57
C LYS A 158 57.28 37.52 25.87
N GLU A 159 57.19 38.31 24.81
CA GLU A 159 55.98 38.34 23.95
C GLU A 159 55.70 36.98 23.29
N THR A 160 56.73 36.36 22.74
CA THR A 160 56.63 35.02 22.14
C THR A 160 56.26 33.99 23.17
N ALA A 161 56.80 34.00 24.38
CA ALA A 161 56.42 33.12 25.48
C ALA A 161 54.99 33.32 25.89
N TYR A 162 54.50 34.55 25.99
CA TYR A 162 53.07 34.83 26.26
C TYR A 162 52.17 34.32 25.16
N LYS A 163 52.53 34.56 23.87
CA LYS A 163 51.76 34.05 22.74
C LYS A 163 51.67 32.51 22.75
N ALA A 164 52.76 31.81 23.06
CA ALA A 164 52.82 30.37 23.19
C ALA A 164 51.94 29.86 24.35
N ALA A 165 52.00 30.50 25.52
CA ALA A 165 51.18 30.17 26.67
C ALA A 165 49.66 30.44 26.41
N LEU A 166 49.31 31.51 25.69
CA LEU A 166 47.97 31.81 25.26
C LEU A 166 47.42 30.73 24.30
N ALA A 167 48.24 30.30 23.33
CA ALA A 167 47.84 29.22 22.42
C ALA A 167 47.59 27.90 23.17
N SER A 168 48.44 27.57 24.16
CA SER A 168 48.26 26.39 25.02
C SER A 168 46.99 26.48 25.88
N TYR A 169 46.62 27.64 26.38
CA TYR A 169 45.37 27.88 27.10
C TYR A 169 44.17 27.67 26.21
N GLU A 170 44.13 28.24 25.00
CA GLU A 170 43.03 28.05 24.06
C GLU A 170 42.90 26.58 23.63
N GLN A 171 43.99 25.86 23.45
CA GLN A 171 43.98 24.44 23.19
C GLN A 171 43.34 23.63 24.34
N ALA A 172 43.75 23.91 25.58
CA ALA A 172 43.18 23.22 26.76
C ALA A 172 41.71 23.54 26.97
N LYS A 173 41.32 24.78 26.69
CA LYS A 173 39.88 25.22 26.73
C LYS A 173 39.04 24.48 25.69
N ALA A 174 39.55 24.34 24.48
CA ALA A 174 38.86 23.52 23.44
C ALA A 174 38.78 22.04 23.84
N GLY A 175 39.82 21.50 24.49
CA GLY A 175 39.86 20.15 25.04
C GLY A 175 38.78 19.92 26.09
N LEU A 176 38.63 20.85 27.05
CA LEU A 176 37.54 20.77 28.05
C LEU A 176 36.15 20.84 27.41
N SER A 177 35.95 21.72 26.42
CA SER A 177 34.70 21.83 25.71
C SER A 177 34.32 20.52 25.01
N ASN A 178 35.30 19.88 24.34
CA ASN A 178 35.09 18.58 23.70
C ASN A 178 34.67 17.51 24.73
N GLN A 179 35.37 17.39 25.85
CA GLN A 179 35.09 16.40 26.88
C GLN A 179 33.73 16.67 27.55
N SER A 180 33.35 17.94 27.76
CA SER A 180 32.06 18.34 28.28
C SER A 180 30.91 17.93 27.32
N ASN A 181 31.13 18.12 26.02
CA ASN A 181 30.15 17.64 25.01
C ASN A 181 29.99 16.11 25.05
N GLN A 182 31.10 15.36 25.13
CA GLN A 182 31.07 13.90 25.25
C GLN A 182 30.28 13.46 26.48
N THR A 183 30.48 14.11 27.63
CA THR A 183 29.72 13.85 28.85
C THR A 183 28.24 14.13 28.67
N SER A 184 27.86 15.21 28.00
CA SER A 184 26.46 15.52 27.70
C SER A 184 25.79 14.48 26.81
N TYR A 185 26.55 13.85 25.91
CA TYR A 185 26.05 12.79 25.00
C TYR A 185 25.78 11.46 25.71
N SER A 186 26.13 11.32 26.99
CA SER A 186 25.70 10.18 27.80
C SER A 186 24.19 10.18 28.09
N SER A 187 23.52 11.31 27.90
CA SER A 187 22.05 11.42 28.01
C SER A 187 21.44 11.48 26.61
N LEU A 188 20.63 10.47 26.26
CA LEU A 188 19.86 10.47 25.02
C LEU A 188 18.60 11.29 25.20
N VAL A 189 18.46 12.32 24.37
CA VAL A 189 17.29 13.21 24.36
C VAL A 189 16.49 13.09 23.09
N SER A 190 15.18 13.36 23.17
CA SER A 190 14.34 13.44 21.98
C SER A 190 14.69 14.67 21.13
N ASP A 191 14.79 14.49 19.82
CA ASP A 191 15.02 15.56 18.83
C ASP A 191 13.71 16.24 18.39
N VAL A 192 12.56 15.59 18.62
CA VAL A 192 11.21 16.01 18.21
C VAL A 192 10.18 15.84 19.34
N ASP A 193 9.06 16.54 19.23
CA ASP A 193 7.84 16.22 19.99
C ASP A 193 7.17 15.00 19.31
N GLY A 194 6.88 13.96 20.10
CA GLY A 194 6.41 12.71 19.50
C GLY A 194 5.95 11.67 20.50
N VAL A 195 5.79 10.44 19.98
CA VAL A 195 5.45 9.24 20.75
C VAL A 195 6.52 8.18 20.51
N VAL A 196 6.95 7.50 21.56
CA VAL A 196 7.90 6.38 21.47
C VAL A 196 7.20 5.20 20.79
N THR A 197 7.70 4.78 19.61
CA THR A 197 7.15 3.67 18.82
C THR A 197 7.91 2.37 19.03
N GLY A 198 9.14 2.44 19.51
CA GLY A 198 9.92 1.24 19.77
C GLY A 198 11.15 1.52 20.62
N ILE A 199 11.60 0.48 21.32
CA ILE A 199 12.79 0.46 22.14
C ILE A 199 13.62 -0.73 21.67
N ASP A 200 14.83 -0.45 21.17
CA ASP A 200 15.70 -1.44 20.54
C ASP A 200 16.87 -1.87 21.45
N ALA A 201 16.99 -1.27 22.68
CA ALA A 201 18.01 -1.61 23.67
C ALA A 201 17.49 -1.45 25.10
N GLU A 202 17.98 -2.31 26.00
CA GLU A 202 17.51 -2.39 27.39
C GLU A 202 18.58 -1.98 28.43
N ILE A 203 18.14 -1.70 29.65
CA ILE A 203 19.03 -1.39 30.79
C ILE A 203 20.04 -2.51 31.00
N GLY A 204 21.29 -2.15 31.22
CA GLY A 204 22.40 -3.08 31.40
C GLY A 204 23.13 -3.41 30.10
N GLN A 205 22.55 -3.14 28.94
CA GLN A 205 23.18 -3.40 27.65
C GLN A 205 24.27 -2.37 27.37
N VAL A 206 25.37 -2.81 26.74
CA VAL A 206 26.43 -1.94 26.21
C VAL A 206 26.14 -1.66 24.74
N VAL A 207 26.09 -0.39 24.39
CA VAL A 207 25.76 0.06 23.04
C VAL A 207 26.91 0.82 22.41
N ALA A 208 27.07 0.67 21.09
CA ALA A 208 28.03 1.42 20.33
C ALA A 208 27.47 2.81 19.94
N ALA A 209 28.35 3.78 19.67
CA ALA A 209 27.95 5.07 19.15
C ALA A 209 27.21 4.90 17.81
N GLY A 210 26.10 5.61 17.63
CA GLY A 210 25.26 5.59 16.42
C GLY A 210 24.29 4.42 16.32
N SER A 211 24.34 3.42 17.20
CA SER A 211 23.37 2.34 17.23
C SER A 211 21.99 2.87 17.65
N PRO A 212 20.91 2.62 16.89
CA PRO A 212 19.56 3.02 17.29
C PRO A 212 19.15 2.29 18.57
N VAL A 213 18.59 3.01 19.54
CA VAL A 213 18.12 2.46 20.80
C VAL A 213 16.66 2.82 21.10
N VAL A 214 16.15 3.93 20.57
CA VAL A 214 14.77 4.38 20.73
C VAL A 214 14.25 4.90 19.40
N ARG A 215 13.00 4.56 19.06
CA ARG A 215 12.27 5.11 17.92
C ARG A 215 11.18 6.05 18.40
N VAL A 216 11.16 7.27 17.85
CA VAL A 216 10.19 8.30 18.19
C VAL A 216 9.48 8.75 16.92
N ALA A 217 8.17 8.54 16.85
CA ALA A 217 7.33 9.06 15.79
C ALA A 217 6.94 10.50 16.11
N LYS A 218 7.23 11.43 15.21
CA LYS A 218 6.85 12.83 15.37
C LYS A 218 5.33 12.98 15.36
N THR A 219 4.79 13.71 16.33
CA THR A 219 3.36 14.04 16.39
C THR A 219 2.97 15.00 15.27
N GLY A 220 1.77 14.81 14.70
CA GLY A 220 1.16 15.72 13.73
C GLY A 220 0.94 15.03 12.38
N ASP A 221 1.85 15.22 11.46
CA ASP A 221 1.71 14.71 10.09
C ASP A 221 1.78 13.19 10.02
N MET A 222 0.75 12.60 9.42
CA MET A 222 0.68 11.17 9.15
C MET A 222 0.57 10.90 7.65
N ASP A 223 1.15 9.81 7.23
CA ASP A 223 1.04 9.31 5.86
C ASP A 223 0.47 7.88 5.90
N MET A 224 -0.37 7.55 4.93
CA MET A 224 -0.67 6.16 4.63
C MET A 224 0.40 5.63 3.67
N VAL A 225 1.06 4.56 4.06
CA VAL A 225 2.06 3.86 3.24
C VAL A 225 1.39 2.66 2.57
N VAL A 226 1.43 2.62 1.25
CA VAL A 226 0.76 1.60 0.45
C VAL A 226 1.68 1.08 -0.66
N GLY A 227 1.65 -0.23 -0.91
CA GLY A 227 2.37 -0.86 -2.02
C GLY A 227 1.51 -0.88 -3.28
N ILE A 228 1.99 -0.27 -4.35
CA ILE A 228 1.32 -0.21 -5.66
C ILE A 228 1.99 -1.20 -6.62
N PRO A 229 1.29 -2.19 -7.19
CA PRO A 229 1.83 -3.08 -8.20
C PRO A 229 2.29 -2.34 -9.47
N GLU A 230 3.24 -2.90 -10.18
CA GLU A 230 3.87 -2.28 -11.34
C GLU A 230 2.88 -1.94 -12.46
N ASP A 231 1.90 -2.80 -12.70
CA ASP A 231 0.85 -2.61 -13.72
C ASP A 231 -0.07 -1.40 -13.45
N ARG A 232 -0.10 -0.89 -12.22
CA ARG A 232 -0.98 0.20 -11.76
C ARG A 232 -0.27 1.53 -11.52
N ILE A 233 1.05 1.57 -11.54
CA ILE A 233 1.84 2.75 -11.17
C ILE A 233 1.55 3.97 -12.03
N ASN A 234 1.34 3.79 -13.34
CA ASN A 234 1.07 4.91 -14.25
C ASN A 234 -0.29 5.55 -13.99
N SER A 235 -1.29 4.74 -13.65
CA SER A 235 -2.62 5.22 -13.28
C SER A 235 -2.59 6.04 -11.99
N VAL A 236 -1.89 5.53 -10.96
CA VAL A 236 -1.77 6.21 -9.65
C VAL A 236 -1.02 7.55 -9.77
N ARG A 237 0.00 7.62 -10.62
CA ARG A 237 0.79 8.86 -10.82
C ARG A 237 -0.03 10.04 -11.37
N GLN A 238 -1.09 9.77 -12.11
CA GLN A 238 -1.96 10.79 -12.71
C GLN A 238 -3.07 11.27 -11.77
N MET A 239 -3.28 10.58 -10.64
CA MET A 239 -4.37 10.91 -9.71
C MET A 239 -3.93 11.97 -8.71
N LYS A 240 -4.80 12.96 -8.47
CA LYS A 240 -4.55 14.06 -7.52
C LYS A 240 -5.15 13.77 -6.14
N ASP A 241 -6.36 13.28 -6.09
CA ASP A 241 -7.12 13.03 -4.86
C ASP A 241 -7.41 11.54 -4.73
N LEU A 242 -7.07 11.00 -3.57
CA LEU A 242 -7.15 9.59 -3.26
C LEU A 242 -8.06 9.42 -2.05
N LYS A 243 -8.96 8.46 -2.11
CA LYS A 243 -9.87 8.17 -1.01
C LYS A 243 -9.23 7.11 -0.12
N VAL A 244 -9.03 7.42 1.14
CA VAL A 244 -8.52 6.50 2.16
C VAL A 244 -9.65 6.16 3.12
N ARG A 245 -9.80 4.90 3.43
CA ARG A 245 -10.79 4.37 4.37
C ARG A 245 -10.10 3.52 5.42
N LEU A 246 -10.32 3.82 6.68
CA LEU A 246 -9.77 3.05 7.80
C LEU A 246 -10.55 1.74 7.97
N TRP A 247 -9.87 0.67 8.33
CA TRP A 247 -10.53 -0.59 8.67
C TRP A 247 -11.38 -0.49 9.95
N ALA A 248 -10.94 0.34 10.90
CA ALA A 248 -11.64 0.58 12.14
C ALA A 248 -12.93 1.42 11.95
N ASN A 249 -13.00 2.28 10.91
CA ASN A 249 -14.16 3.10 10.59
C ASN A 249 -14.37 3.11 9.07
N LYS A 250 -15.24 2.21 8.60
CA LYS A 250 -15.49 2.01 7.15
C LYS A 250 -16.37 3.09 6.53
N ASP A 251 -17.11 3.83 7.35
CA ASP A 251 -18.07 4.84 6.87
C ASP A 251 -17.39 6.19 6.61
N GLU A 252 -16.23 6.43 7.21
CA GLU A 252 -15.48 7.68 7.03
C GLU A 252 -14.48 7.57 5.88
N VAL A 253 -14.65 8.45 4.89
CA VAL A 253 -13.75 8.57 3.75
C VAL A 253 -12.84 9.77 3.96
N ILE A 254 -11.55 9.52 4.07
CA ILE A 254 -10.51 10.54 4.22
C ILE A 254 -9.93 10.84 2.84
N VAL A 255 -9.93 12.11 2.45
CA VAL A 255 -9.26 12.54 1.20
C VAL A 255 -7.78 12.73 1.50
N ALA A 256 -6.95 11.93 0.84
CA ALA A 256 -5.50 11.99 0.95
C ALA A 256 -4.88 12.47 -0.38
N LYS A 257 -3.65 12.97 -0.31
CA LYS A 257 -2.89 13.42 -1.48
C LYS A 257 -1.64 12.54 -1.66
N LEU A 258 -1.37 12.14 -2.89
CA LEU A 258 -0.10 11.47 -3.21
C LEU A 258 1.05 12.45 -2.96
N ARG A 259 1.89 12.15 -1.96
CA ARG A 259 3.05 12.96 -1.60
C ARG A 259 4.33 12.44 -2.21
N GLU A 260 4.50 11.12 -2.17
CA GLU A 260 5.72 10.46 -2.60
C GLU A 260 5.38 9.13 -3.26
N LEU A 261 6.03 8.85 -4.37
CA LEU A 261 5.97 7.57 -5.05
C LEU A 261 7.41 7.11 -5.28
N SER A 262 7.78 5.98 -4.69
CA SER A 262 9.13 5.42 -4.85
C SER A 262 9.45 5.23 -6.34
N PRO A 263 10.64 5.60 -6.80
CA PRO A 263 11.08 5.32 -8.18
C PRO A 263 11.52 3.88 -8.38
N ILE A 264 11.69 3.12 -7.27
CA ILE A 264 12.21 1.75 -7.28
C ILE A 264 11.18 0.85 -6.61
N ALA A 265 10.91 -0.30 -7.21
CA ALA A 265 10.08 -1.34 -6.61
C ALA A 265 10.82 -2.05 -5.47
N ASP A 266 10.10 -2.41 -4.44
CA ASP A 266 10.59 -3.31 -3.41
C ASP A 266 10.88 -4.69 -4.02
N PRO A 267 12.09 -5.24 -3.86
CA PRO A 267 12.50 -6.47 -4.53
C PRO A 267 11.75 -7.73 -4.02
N VAL A 268 11.19 -7.67 -2.83
CA VAL A 268 10.47 -8.80 -2.21
C VAL A 268 9.02 -8.82 -2.64
N THR A 269 8.33 -7.67 -2.52
CA THR A 269 6.90 -7.55 -2.81
C THR A 269 6.60 -7.21 -4.26
N ARG A 270 7.59 -6.73 -5.03
CA ARG A 270 7.48 -6.21 -6.40
C ARG A 270 6.45 -5.08 -6.52
N THR A 271 6.33 -4.28 -5.46
CA THR A 271 5.44 -3.12 -5.42
C THR A 271 6.23 -1.83 -5.23
N PHE A 272 5.70 -0.74 -5.76
CA PHE A 272 6.23 0.60 -5.54
C PHE A 272 5.59 1.21 -4.31
N THR A 273 6.38 1.68 -3.37
CA THR A 273 5.87 2.33 -2.17
C THR A 273 5.32 3.71 -2.51
N ALA A 274 4.03 3.92 -2.26
CA ALA A 274 3.39 5.23 -2.30
C ALA A 274 3.10 5.73 -0.88
N LYS A 275 3.37 7.01 -0.62
CA LYS A 275 3.04 7.69 0.63
C LYS A 275 1.96 8.73 0.37
N LEU A 276 0.82 8.53 0.98
CA LEU A 276 -0.36 9.37 0.86
C LEU A 276 -0.46 10.25 2.10
N ALA A 277 -0.32 11.57 1.93
CA ALA A 277 -0.44 12.52 3.01
C ALA A 277 -1.89 12.60 3.50
N LEU A 278 -2.10 12.37 4.78
CA LEU A 278 -3.40 12.51 5.45
C LEU A 278 -3.57 13.93 6.00
N PRO A 279 -4.81 14.42 6.14
CA PRO A 279 -5.10 15.66 6.85
C PRO A 279 -4.64 15.59 8.32
N THR A 280 -4.20 16.72 8.87
CA THR A 280 -3.61 16.78 10.23
C THR A 280 -4.62 16.70 11.38
N ASN A 281 -5.93 16.86 11.10
CA ASN A 281 -6.97 17.00 12.15
C ASN A 281 -7.83 15.75 12.36
N LEU A 282 -7.30 14.58 12.08
CA LEU A 282 -8.01 13.31 12.23
C LEU A 282 -7.97 12.86 13.70
N LYS A 283 -9.12 12.81 14.39
CA LYS A 283 -9.21 12.50 15.81
C LYS A 283 -9.00 11.02 16.15
N ASP A 284 -9.42 10.12 15.26
CA ASP A 284 -9.49 8.67 15.53
C ASP A 284 -8.44 7.86 14.78
N VAL A 285 -7.48 8.52 14.12
CA VAL A 285 -6.40 7.87 13.39
C VAL A 285 -5.19 7.69 14.28
N LYS A 286 -4.75 6.43 14.44
CA LYS A 286 -3.56 6.07 15.22
C LYS A 286 -2.51 5.45 14.32
N LEU A 287 -1.24 5.62 14.70
CA LEU A 287 -0.12 4.95 14.03
C LEU A 287 -0.27 3.43 14.09
N GLY A 288 0.08 2.74 13.02
CA GLY A 288 -0.06 1.30 12.87
C GLY A 288 -1.46 0.82 12.44
N MET A 289 -2.44 1.71 12.30
CA MET A 289 -3.75 1.32 11.78
C MET A 289 -3.68 0.89 10.32
N THR A 290 -4.44 -0.15 9.99
CA THR A 290 -4.64 -0.56 8.60
C THR A 290 -5.68 0.32 7.93
N ALA A 291 -5.40 0.75 6.72
CA ALA A 291 -6.30 1.52 5.88
C ALA A 291 -6.30 0.99 4.45
N THR A 292 -7.34 1.28 3.71
CA THR A 292 -7.47 0.95 2.28
C THR A 292 -7.48 2.25 1.49
N ALA A 293 -6.57 2.38 0.54
CA ALA A 293 -6.57 3.48 -0.43
C ALA A 293 -7.35 3.04 -1.68
N SER A 294 -8.41 3.77 -2.02
CA SER A 294 -9.20 3.57 -3.22
C SER A 294 -8.76 4.54 -4.30
N PHE A 295 -8.37 3.98 -5.42
CA PHE A 295 -7.98 4.71 -6.61
C PHE A 295 -9.11 4.63 -7.63
N GLY A 296 -9.84 5.71 -7.83
CA GLY A 296 -10.91 5.80 -8.83
C GLY A 296 -10.36 6.31 -10.17
N MET A 297 -10.43 5.50 -11.21
CA MET A 297 -10.31 5.99 -12.57
C MET A 297 -11.72 6.29 -13.08
N LYS A 298 -12.04 7.56 -13.29
CA LYS A 298 -13.18 7.94 -14.12
C LYS A 298 -12.86 7.53 -15.55
N ASN A 299 -13.53 6.51 -16.03
CA ASN A 299 -13.45 6.21 -17.45
C ASN A 299 -14.25 7.29 -18.19
N GLU A 300 -13.60 8.05 -19.09
CA GLU A 300 -14.25 9.07 -19.89
C GLU A 300 -15.29 8.50 -20.88
N HIS A 301 -15.23 7.19 -21.08
CA HIS A 301 -16.19 6.48 -21.94
C HIS A 301 -17.28 5.88 -21.07
N ALA A 302 -18.49 6.43 -21.19
CA ALA A 302 -19.67 5.84 -20.60
C ALA A 302 -19.86 4.43 -21.17
N MET A 303 -19.97 3.42 -20.31
CA MET A 303 -20.17 2.03 -20.70
C MET A 303 -21.55 1.55 -20.30
N VAL A 304 -22.05 0.55 -21.01
CA VAL A 304 -23.32 -0.08 -20.63
C VAL A 304 -23.05 -1.15 -19.59
N LYS A 305 -23.69 -1.03 -18.43
CA LYS A 305 -23.61 -1.96 -17.33
C LYS A 305 -24.78 -2.95 -17.39
N LEU A 306 -24.49 -4.24 -17.44
CA LEU A 306 -25.47 -5.32 -17.54
C LEU A 306 -25.17 -6.41 -16.50
N PRO A 307 -26.20 -7.15 -16.00
CA PRO A 307 -25.94 -8.35 -15.20
C PRO A 307 -25.15 -9.39 -16.00
N LEU A 308 -24.22 -10.09 -15.34
CA LEU A 308 -23.41 -11.15 -15.97
C LEU A 308 -24.28 -12.25 -16.62
N THR A 309 -25.50 -12.47 -16.08
CA THR A 309 -26.50 -13.42 -16.62
C THR A 309 -27.04 -13.03 -17.99
N SER A 310 -26.85 -11.79 -18.45
CA SER A 310 -27.25 -11.34 -19.79
C SER A 310 -26.29 -11.75 -20.89
N LEU A 311 -25.06 -12.18 -20.51
CA LEU A 311 -24.02 -12.53 -21.45
C LEU A 311 -24.23 -13.95 -22.00
N PHE A 312 -24.33 -14.05 -23.32
CA PHE A 312 -24.33 -15.30 -24.03
C PHE A 312 -22.95 -15.51 -24.69
N GLN A 313 -22.32 -16.62 -24.36
CA GLN A 313 -20.99 -16.93 -24.86
C GLN A 313 -21.07 -18.17 -25.76
N GLU A 314 -20.68 -18.00 -27.03
CA GLU A 314 -20.56 -19.09 -27.98
C GLU A 314 -19.12 -19.17 -28.50
N LYS A 315 -18.47 -20.30 -28.25
CA LYS A 315 -17.04 -20.50 -28.55
C LYS A 315 -16.18 -19.42 -27.86
N ASN A 316 -15.70 -18.43 -28.59
CA ASN A 316 -14.87 -17.35 -28.07
C ASN A 316 -15.48 -15.95 -28.23
N ASN A 317 -16.77 -15.89 -28.63
CA ASN A 317 -17.47 -14.64 -28.89
C ASN A 317 -18.51 -14.37 -27.79
N SER A 318 -18.44 -13.17 -27.23
CA SER A 318 -19.44 -12.69 -26.27
C SER A 318 -20.55 -11.95 -27.01
N SER A 319 -21.79 -12.25 -26.69
CA SER A 319 -22.97 -11.66 -27.33
C SER A 319 -24.06 -11.42 -26.29
N VAL A 320 -25.02 -10.56 -26.60
CA VAL A 320 -26.22 -10.36 -25.78
C VAL A 320 -27.48 -10.47 -26.65
N TRP A 321 -28.58 -10.85 -26.03
CA TRP A 321 -29.86 -10.87 -26.70
C TRP A 321 -30.57 -9.53 -26.56
N VAL A 322 -30.80 -8.85 -27.67
CA VAL A 322 -31.54 -7.57 -27.75
C VAL A 322 -32.96 -7.89 -28.16
N VAL A 323 -33.95 -7.34 -27.47
CA VAL A 323 -35.38 -7.48 -27.82
C VAL A 323 -35.81 -6.27 -28.63
N GLU A 324 -36.24 -6.51 -29.88
CA GLU A 324 -36.78 -5.49 -30.79
C GLU A 324 -38.13 -6.02 -31.33
N ASN A 325 -39.22 -5.29 -31.12
CA ASN A 325 -40.58 -5.67 -31.57
C ASN A 325 -40.98 -7.10 -31.15
N ASP A 326 -40.75 -7.43 -29.88
CA ASP A 326 -41.03 -8.76 -29.28
C ASP A 326 -40.26 -9.94 -29.94
N VAL A 327 -39.19 -9.67 -30.69
CA VAL A 327 -38.32 -10.65 -31.29
C VAL A 327 -36.88 -10.47 -30.76
N VAL A 328 -36.20 -11.56 -30.48
CA VAL A 328 -34.81 -11.51 -30.00
C VAL A 328 -33.82 -11.57 -31.15
N ARG A 329 -32.81 -10.68 -31.08
CA ARG A 329 -31.68 -10.65 -31.98
C ARG A 329 -30.38 -10.79 -31.19
N LEU A 330 -29.47 -11.64 -31.66
CA LEU A 330 -28.14 -11.77 -31.08
C LEU A 330 -27.25 -10.61 -31.54
N ALA A 331 -26.72 -9.84 -30.60
CA ALA A 331 -25.80 -8.75 -30.86
C ALA A 331 -24.41 -9.07 -30.30
N PRO A 332 -23.35 -9.10 -31.12
CA PRO A 332 -21.99 -9.29 -30.63
C PRO A 332 -21.58 -8.07 -29.80
N VAL A 333 -20.89 -8.32 -28.67
CA VAL A 333 -20.46 -7.29 -27.75
C VAL A 333 -19.00 -7.43 -27.38
N THR A 334 -18.35 -6.30 -27.11
CA THR A 334 -17.00 -6.29 -26.54
C THR A 334 -17.12 -6.03 -25.04
N VAL A 335 -16.70 -7.01 -24.25
CA VAL A 335 -16.64 -6.91 -22.78
C VAL A 335 -15.38 -6.13 -22.41
N ALA A 336 -15.53 -5.04 -21.67
CA ALA A 336 -14.41 -4.24 -21.15
C ALA A 336 -13.89 -4.81 -19.84
N SER A 337 -14.80 -5.18 -18.90
CA SER A 337 -14.45 -5.72 -17.59
C SER A 337 -15.67 -6.37 -16.94
N THR A 338 -15.44 -7.13 -15.89
CA THR A 338 -16.47 -7.67 -15.00
C THR A 338 -16.28 -7.10 -13.60
N VAL A 339 -17.35 -6.64 -12.96
CA VAL A 339 -17.34 -6.06 -11.61
C VAL A 339 -18.40 -6.75 -10.78
N GLY A 340 -17.99 -7.65 -9.89
CA GLY A 340 -18.91 -8.47 -9.11
C GLY A 340 -19.81 -9.33 -10.00
N GLU A 341 -21.15 -9.17 -9.88
CA GLU A 341 -22.17 -9.88 -10.69
C GLU A 341 -22.55 -9.13 -11.98
N GLU A 342 -21.81 -8.09 -12.34
CA GLU A 342 -22.10 -7.22 -13.48
C GLU A 342 -20.99 -7.23 -14.51
N VAL A 343 -21.35 -7.02 -15.77
CA VAL A 343 -20.44 -6.90 -16.90
C VAL A 343 -20.53 -5.50 -17.53
N LEU A 344 -19.40 -4.91 -17.83
CA LEU A 344 -19.29 -3.64 -18.51
C LEU A 344 -19.04 -3.86 -19.99
N ILE A 345 -19.94 -3.37 -20.82
CA ILE A 345 -19.91 -3.51 -22.29
C ILE A 345 -19.35 -2.21 -22.88
N ALA A 346 -18.23 -2.34 -23.59
CA ALA A 346 -17.61 -1.22 -24.27
C ALA A 346 -18.31 -0.86 -25.60
N THR A 347 -18.69 -1.89 -26.38
CA THR A 347 -19.33 -1.70 -27.70
C THR A 347 -20.31 -2.84 -27.99
N GLY A 348 -21.29 -2.58 -28.87
CA GLY A 348 -22.25 -3.59 -29.33
C GLY A 348 -23.67 -3.40 -28.79
N VAL A 349 -23.88 -2.52 -27.78
CA VAL A 349 -25.19 -2.19 -27.22
C VAL A 349 -25.35 -0.68 -27.22
N THR A 350 -26.52 -0.20 -27.64
CA THR A 350 -26.89 1.21 -27.56
C THR A 350 -27.78 1.48 -26.35
N PRO A 351 -27.66 2.65 -25.72
CA PRO A 351 -28.54 3.03 -24.60
C PRO A 351 -30.01 2.99 -25.00
N GLY A 352 -30.85 2.50 -24.09
CA GLY A 352 -32.31 2.36 -24.33
C GLY A 352 -32.71 1.00 -24.90
N GLN A 353 -31.77 0.16 -25.36
CA GLN A 353 -32.12 -1.21 -25.80
C GLN A 353 -32.53 -2.10 -24.64
N LYS A 354 -33.49 -2.97 -24.87
CA LYS A 354 -33.92 -4.00 -23.91
C LYS A 354 -33.07 -5.27 -24.08
N ILE A 355 -32.31 -5.63 -23.06
CA ILE A 355 -31.41 -6.78 -23.06
C ILE A 355 -31.98 -7.90 -22.20
N VAL A 356 -31.98 -9.11 -22.70
CA VAL A 356 -32.46 -10.29 -21.95
C VAL A 356 -31.48 -10.63 -20.85
N THR A 357 -31.97 -10.81 -19.61
CA THR A 357 -31.18 -11.15 -18.43
C THR A 357 -31.42 -12.56 -17.90
N ALA A 358 -32.49 -13.20 -18.33
CA ALA A 358 -32.80 -14.58 -17.92
C ALA A 358 -33.29 -15.39 -19.11
N GLY A 359 -32.83 -16.66 -19.22
CA GLY A 359 -33.19 -17.57 -20.30
C GLY A 359 -32.29 -17.48 -21.54
N VAL A 360 -31.17 -16.76 -21.48
CA VAL A 360 -30.28 -16.45 -22.60
C VAL A 360 -29.81 -17.69 -23.39
N ASN A 361 -29.57 -18.82 -22.72
CA ASN A 361 -29.03 -20.05 -23.35
C ASN A 361 -30.09 -20.88 -24.10
N LEU A 362 -31.36 -20.52 -23.99
CA LEU A 362 -32.47 -21.26 -24.56
C LEU A 362 -33.12 -20.54 -25.76
N LEU A 363 -32.63 -19.35 -26.08
CA LEU A 363 -33.17 -18.53 -27.16
C LEU A 363 -32.52 -18.84 -28.52
N LYS A 364 -33.28 -18.61 -29.57
CA LYS A 364 -32.81 -18.73 -30.96
C LYS A 364 -32.95 -17.37 -31.66
N PRO A 365 -32.09 -17.04 -32.61
CA PRO A 365 -32.21 -15.81 -33.40
C PRO A 365 -33.59 -15.75 -34.10
N GLY A 366 -34.27 -14.61 -33.98
CA GLY A 366 -35.59 -14.40 -34.59
C GLY A 366 -36.76 -15.00 -33.82
N GLN A 367 -36.58 -15.55 -32.61
CA GLN A 367 -37.63 -16.11 -31.77
C GLN A 367 -38.50 -15.00 -31.16
N LYS A 368 -39.82 -15.19 -31.17
CA LYS A 368 -40.77 -14.31 -30.45
C LYS A 368 -40.67 -14.55 -28.96
N VAL A 369 -40.69 -13.47 -28.21
CA VAL A 369 -40.61 -13.50 -26.73
C VAL A 369 -41.69 -12.63 -26.10
N THR A 370 -42.13 -12.98 -24.91
CA THR A 370 -42.95 -12.12 -24.08
C THR A 370 -42.14 -11.62 -22.90
N ILE A 371 -42.05 -10.30 -22.74
CA ILE A 371 -41.36 -9.69 -21.63
C ILE A 371 -42.16 -9.88 -20.35
N LEU A 372 -41.62 -10.66 -19.40
CA LEU A 372 -42.18 -10.78 -18.07
C LEU A 372 -41.87 -9.49 -17.32
N GLY A 373 -42.92 -8.75 -17.00
CA GLY A 373 -42.88 -7.39 -16.47
C GLY A 373 -41.89 -7.16 -15.35
N SER A 374 -41.41 -6.01 -15.44
CA SER A 374 -40.85 -4.94 -14.63
C SER A 374 -39.40 -4.66 -14.92
N ASP A 375 -39.20 -3.46 -15.41
CA ASP A 375 -37.97 -2.72 -15.30
C ASP A 375 -37.41 -2.82 -13.87
N VAL A 376 -36.44 -3.70 -13.65
CA VAL A 376 -35.56 -3.61 -12.50
C VAL A 376 -34.67 -2.41 -12.80
N LYS A 377 -35.10 -1.20 -12.45
CA LYS A 377 -34.25 -0.06 -12.24
C LYS A 377 -33.16 -0.55 -11.30
N ALA A 378 -31.89 -0.41 -11.69
CA ALA A 378 -30.74 -0.60 -10.82
C ALA A 378 -31.04 0.10 -9.50
N SER A 379 -31.14 -0.69 -8.43
CA SER A 379 -31.50 -0.22 -7.09
C SER A 379 -30.42 0.71 -6.61
N ALA A 380 -30.74 2.00 -6.56
CA ALA A 380 -30.09 2.92 -5.66
C ALA A 380 -30.28 2.41 -4.23
N ALA A 381 -29.18 2.38 -3.49
CA ALA A 381 -29.06 1.94 -2.11
C ALA A 381 -30.27 2.29 -1.26
N ALA A 382 -30.96 1.27 -0.75
CA ALA A 382 -31.98 1.40 0.26
C ALA A 382 -31.30 1.83 1.57
N SER A 383 -31.48 3.08 1.93
CA SER A 383 -31.28 3.61 3.28
C SER A 383 -32.27 2.89 4.20
N VAL A 384 -31.77 2.02 5.05
CA VAL A 384 -32.55 1.47 6.17
C VAL A 384 -32.63 2.54 7.24
N SER A 385 -33.75 3.27 7.24
CA SER A 385 -34.22 4.03 8.38
C SER A 385 -34.68 3.05 9.45
N ALA A 386 -33.90 2.84 10.49
CA ALA A 386 -34.34 2.21 11.72
C ALA A 386 -35.14 3.24 12.52
N THR A 387 -36.45 3.14 12.38
CA THR A 387 -37.45 3.79 13.27
C THR A 387 -37.39 3.13 14.64
N GLY A 388 -37.27 3.96 15.69
CA GLY A 388 -37.17 3.52 17.06
C GLY A 388 -38.40 2.71 17.57
N VAL A 389 -38.11 1.92 18.57
CA VAL A 389 -39.10 1.56 19.59
C VAL A 389 -38.48 1.79 20.96
N SER A 390 -39.13 2.71 21.61
CA SER A 390 -39.09 3.00 23.06
C SER A 390 -39.54 1.76 23.85
N LYS A 391 -38.75 1.33 24.80
CA LYS A 391 -39.18 1.06 26.18
C LYS A 391 -37.98 0.89 27.09
#